data_9711e068d359ea48d565f202d7a9f948
#
_entry.id   9711e068d359ea48d565f202d7a9f948
#
_cell.length_a   1.000
_cell.length_b   1.000
_cell.length_c   1.000
_cell.angle_alpha   90.00
_cell.angle_beta   90.00
_cell.angle_gamma   90.00
#
_symmetry.space_group_name_H-M   'P 1'
#
loop_
_entity.id
_entity.type
_entity.pdbx_description
1 polymer ?
#
loop_
_entity_poly.entity_id
_entity_poly.type
_entity_poly.pdbx_seq_one_letter_code
_entity_poly.pdbx_strand_id
1 'polypeptide(L)'
;LIKEGDLLHVTSKRGSILLPVQASKEVGMSQAFIAMHWGEEFLSGLSSTGERLAGVNAITTSAFCPTSKQPELKHAAVKILKAELPWTLLGVAWLPSDQALSAREALKALMRLFPFASCVPFGDNKEISAEVKDIARTGLLFRAAGHEAPTEEVLKLIETVLGLNVSTGASQSSQVLR
;
A
#
# COMPACT_ATOMS: atom_id res chain seq x y z
N LEU A 1 -4.76 7.08 -20.74
CA LEU A 1 -4.77 8.24 -19.83
C LEU A 1 -4.63 7.71 -18.40
N ILE A 2 -3.70 8.29 -17.60
CA ILE A 2 -3.52 7.95 -16.18
C ILE A 2 -4.61 8.65 -15.37
N LYS A 3 -5.22 7.93 -14.44
CA LYS A 3 -6.27 8.44 -13.54
C LYS A 3 -5.79 8.33 -12.09
N GLU A 4 -6.42 9.11 -11.22
CA GLU A 4 -6.23 9.04 -9.77
C GLU A 4 -6.35 7.59 -9.27
N GLY A 5 -5.39 7.15 -8.48
CA GLY A 5 -5.36 5.80 -7.93
C GLY A 5 -4.89 4.69 -8.88
N ASP A 6 -4.64 4.98 -10.17
CA ASP A 6 -4.01 4.00 -11.07
C ASP A 6 -2.67 3.53 -10.52
N LEU A 7 -2.34 2.26 -10.72
CA LEU A 7 -1.03 1.72 -10.38
C LEU A 7 -0.04 2.00 -11.51
N LEU A 8 1.12 2.52 -11.16
CA LEU A 8 2.14 2.91 -12.10
C LEU A 8 3.47 2.19 -11.80
N HIS A 9 4.09 1.63 -12.83
CA HIS A 9 5.51 1.29 -12.80
C HIS A 9 6.34 2.57 -12.91
N VAL A 10 7.11 2.85 -11.87
CA VAL A 10 8.10 3.93 -11.84
C VAL A 10 9.47 3.30 -11.98
N THR A 11 10.08 3.46 -13.14
CA THR A 11 11.30 2.74 -13.53
C THR A 11 12.44 3.72 -13.74
N SER A 12 13.55 3.49 -13.05
CA SER A 12 14.85 4.15 -13.27
C SER A 12 15.85 3.20 -13.93
N LYS A 13 17.08 3.63 -14.09
CA LYS A 13 18.19 2.74 -14.53
C LYS A 13 18.52 1.64 -13.52
N ARG A 14 18.03 1.74 -12.28
CA ARG A 14 18.41 0.85 -11.14
C ARG A 14 17.36 -0.17 -10.82
N GLY A 15 16.10 0.16 -11.07
CA GLY A 15 14.99 -0.72 -10.75
C GLY A 15 13.66 -0.10 -11.10
N SER A 16 12.60 -0.82 -10.79
CA SER A 16 11.22 -0.40 -11.01
C SER A 16 10.40 -0.72 -9.77
N ILE A 17 9.61 0.23 -9.32
CA ILE A 17 8.64 0.04 -8.22
C ILE A 17 7.23 0.27 -8.74
N LEU A 18 6.25 -0.32 -8.06
CA LEU A 18 4.84 -0.22 -8.39
C LEU A 18 4.12 0.57 -7.31
N LEU A 19 3.53 1.70 -7.68
CA LEU A 19 2.90 2.64 -6.76
C LEU A 19 1.57 3.17 -7.31
N PRO A 20 0.60 3.50 -6.42
CA PRO A 20 -0.58 4.23 -6.82
C PRO A 20 -0.24 5.70 -7.09
N VAL A 21 -0.88 6.28 -8.10
CA VAL A 21 -0.71 7.68 -8.44
C VAL A 21 -1.72 8.56 -7.73
N GLN A 22 -1.27 9.73 -7.30
CA GLN A 22 -2.10 10.84 -6.89
C GLN A 22 -1.76 12.05 -7.75
N ALA A 23 -2.77 12.67 -8.36
CA ALA A 23 -2.59 13.88 -9.13
C ALA A 23 -2.44 15.10 -8.20
N SER A 24 -1.43 15.94 -8.44
CA SER A 24 -1.21 17.16 -7.64
C SER A 24 -0.87 18.33 -8.55
N LYS A 25 -1.39 19.50 -8.20
CA LYS A 25 -1.03 20.78 -8.84
C LYS A 25 0.23 21.42 -8.23
N GLU A 26 0.71 20.88 -7.12
CA GLU A 26 1.88 21.38 -6.39
C GLU A 26 3.19 20.83 -6.98
N VAL A 27 3.10 19.79 -7.79
CA VAL A 27 4.26 19.20 -8.46
C VAL A 27 4.35 19.74 -9.88
N GLY A 28 5.55 20.15 -10.28
CA GLY A 28 5.79 20.72 -11.62
C GLY A 28 5.54 19.72 -12.75
N MET A 29 5.34 20.24 -13.95
CA MET A 29 5.16 19.40 -15.14
C MET A 29 6.36 18.46 -15.33
N SER A 30 6.09 17.24 -15.73
CA SER A 30 7.10 16.18 -15.93
C SER A 30 7.89 15.83 -14.65
N GLN A 31 7.34 16.15 -13.50
CA GLN A 31 7.90 15.79 -12.20
C GLN A 31 6.93 14.90 -11.44
N ALA A 32 7.49 14.05 -10.57
CA ALA A 32 6.74 13.26 -9.61
C ALA A 32 7.46 13.30 -8.25
N PHE A 33 6.69 13.27 -7.19
CA PHE A 33 7.19 13.16 -5.82
C PHE A 33 6.80 11.80 -5.25
N ILE A 34 7.73 11.15 -4.57
CA ILE A 34 7.49 9.89 -3.85
C ILE A 34 8.04 10.07 -2.43
N ALA A 35 7.20 9.84 -1.43
CA ALA A 35 7.63 9.86 -0.04
C ALA A 35 8.60 8.71 0.26
N MET A 36 9.71 8.99 0.96
CA MET A 36 10.80 8.04 1.16
C MET A 36 10.54 6.99 2.24
N HIS A 37 9.49 7.12 3.02
CA HIS A 37 9.22 6.25 4.18
C HIS A 37 8.39 5.00 3.86
N TRP A 38 8.01 4.81 2.61
CA TRP A 38 7.23 3.66 2.17
C TRP A 38 8.16 2.52 1.77
N GLY A 39 8.25 1.52 2.61
CA GLY A 39 9.05 0.32 2.40
C GLY A 39 8.23 -0.95 2.55
N GLU A 40 8.90 -2.09 2.73
CA GLU A 40 8.30 -3.42 2.88
C GLU A 40 7.29 -3.55 4.03
N GLU A 41 7.33 -2.61 4.96
CA GLU A 41 6.38 -2.51 6.06
C GLU A 41 4.95 -2.25 5.56
N PHE A 42 4.81 -1.52 4.46
CA PHE A 42 3.53 -1.01 3.98
C PHE A 42 3.21 -1.42 2.55
N LEU A 43 4.22 -1.81 1.77
CA LEU A 43 4.11 -2.06 0.35
C LEU A 43 4.76 -3.38 -0.04
N SER A 44 4.16 -4.07 -0.97
CA SER A 44 4.75 -5.17 -1.71
C SER A 44 4.37 -5.03 -3.18
N GLY A 45 5.35 -5.12 -4.08
CA GLY A 45 5.10 -4.96 -5.51
C GLY A 45 6.09 -5.72 -6.36
N LEU A 46 5.68 -6.11 -7.55
CA LEU A 46 6.55 -6.64 -8.57
C LEU A 46 7.04 -5.49 -9.46
N SER A 47 8.34 -5.47 -9.72
CA SER A 47 8.90 -4.59 -10.72
C SER A 47 8.40 -4.95 -12.13
N SER A 48 8.69 -4.10 -13.11
CA SER A 48 8.40 -4.41 -14.52
C SER A 48 9.18 -5.62 -15.06
N THR A 49 10.19 -6.10 -14.33
CA THR A 49 10.97 -7.31 -14.65
C THR A 49 10.59 -8.54 -13.82
N GLY A 50 9.54 -8.41 -12.98
CA GLY A 50 9.06 -9.49 -12.11
C GLY A 50 9.81 -9.65 -10.79
N GLU A 51 10.81 -8.82 -10.51
CA GLU A 51 11.50 -8.81 -9.21
C GLU A 51 10.63 -8.16 -8.14
N ARG A 52 10.69 -8.66 -6.93
CA ARG A 52 9.97 -8.08 -5.81
C ARG A 52 10.80 -6.97 -5.18
N LEU A 53 10.38 -5.75 -5.43
CA LEU A 53 11.02 -4.55 -4.93
C LEU A 53 10.03 -3.74 -4.11
N ALA A 54 10.50 -3.22 -2.99
CA ALA A 54 9.76 -2.31 -2.14
C ALA A 54 10.64 -1.13 -1.74
N GLY A 55 10.01 0.04 -1.74
CA GLY A 55 10.67 1.26 -1.30
C GLY A 55 11.41 2.03 -2.41
N VAL A 56 11.45 3.32 -2.20
CA VAL A 56 11.98 4.31 -3.15
C VAL A 56 13.47 4.12 -3.44
N ASN A 57 14.21 3.58 -2.48
CA ASN A 57 15.64 3.35 -2.63
C ASN A 57 15.98 2.36 -3.76
N ALA A 58 15.03 1.52 -4.16
CA ALA A 58 15.22 0.61 -5.30
C ALA A 58 15.43 1.36 -6.64
N ILE A 59 14.98 2.61 -6.75
CA ILE A 59 15.07 3.40 -7.98
C ILE A 59 16.03 4.60 -7.86
N THR A 60 16.58 4.87 -6.68
CA THR A 60 17.51 6.00 -6.46
C THR A 60 18.98 5.59 -6.57
N THR A 61 19.87 6.56 -6.59
CA THR A 61 21.31 6.32 -6.63
C THR A 61 21.86 5.90 -5.28
N SER A 62 22.86 5.02 -5.27
CA SER A 62 23.69 4.71 -4.10
C SER A 62 24.85 5.68 -3.92
N ALA A 63 25.02 6.68 -4.78
CA ALA A 63 26.09 7.66 -4.68
C ALA A 63 25.96 8.47 -3.37
N PHE A 64 27.09 8.83 -2.80
CA PHE A 64 27.18 9.64 -1.59
C PHE A 64 28.36 10.61 -1.69
N CYS A 65 28.28 11.69 -0.96
CA CYS A 65 29.38 12.65 -0.82
C CYS A 65 30.59 11.96 -0.20
N PRO A 66 31.78 11.98 -0.82
CA PRO A 66 32.95 11.27 -0.29
C PRO A 66 33.44 11.82 1.05
N THR A 67 33.16 13.08 1.34
CA THR A 67 33.57 13.74 2.57
C THR A 67 32.56 13.57 3.70
N SER A 68 31.32 14.00 3.49
CA SER A 68 30.27 13.96 4.51
C SER A 68 29.57 12.61 4.64
N LYS A 69 29.75 11.71 3.68
CA LYS A 69 29.04 10.41 3.55
C LYS A 69 27.53 10.53 3.43
N GLN A 70 27.02 11.72 3.20
CA GLN A 70 25.60 11.92 2.94
C GLN A 70 25.23 11.38 1.56
N PRO A 71 24.10 10.65 1.45
CA PRO A 71 23.61 10.19 0.17
C PRO A 71 23.26 11.34 -0.78
N GLU A 72 23.65 11.21 -2.02
CA GLU A 72 23.27 12.12 -3.12
C GLU A 72 21.86 11.84 -3.61
N LEU A 73 20.98 11.49 -2.73
CA LEU A 73 19.68 11.16 -3.19
C LEU A 73 18.80 12.34 -3.29
N LYS A 74 17.71 12.19 -3.74
CA LYS A 74 16.49 13.00 -3.75
C LYS A 74 15.95 13.18 -5.15
N HIS A 75 16.63 12.75 -6.19
CA HIS A 75 16.04 12.72 -7.54
C HIS A 75 16.59 11.56 -8.36
N ALA A 76 15.78 11.10 -9.30
CA ALA A 76 16.16 10.14 -10.32
C ALA A 76 15.37 10.41 -11.60
N ALA A 77 16.00 10.21 -12.74
CA ALA A 77 15.28 10.16 -14.00
C ALA A 77 14.50 8.85 -14.07
N VAL A 78 13.20 8.95 -14.28
CA VAL A 78 12.29 7.80 -14.29
C VAL A 78 11.39 7.79 -15.51
N LYS A 79 11.03 6.59 -15.95
CA LYS A 79 9.95 6.34 -16.89
C LYS A 79 8.74 5.88 -16.09
N ILE A 80 7.57 6.42 -16.39
CA ILE A 80 6.32 6.09 -15.71
C ILE A 80 5.37 5.45 -16.71
N LEU A 81 4.89 4.25 -16.42
CA LEU A 81 3.94 3.50 -17.23
C LEU A 81 2.82 2.96 -16.36
N LYS A 82 1.60 2.96 -16.89
CA LYS A 82 0.47 2.33 -16.23
C LYS A 82 0.68 0.82 -16.14
N ALA A 83 0.41 0.26 -14.95
CA ALA A 83 0.42 -1.18 -14.74
C ALA A 83 -0.92 -1.78 -15.17
N GLU A 84 -0.86 -2.89 -15.91
CA GLU A 84 -2.04 -3.62 -16.38
C GLU A 84 -2.43 -4.70 -15.35
N LEU A 85 -3.05 -4.26 -14.25
CA LEU A 85 -3.55 -5.10 -13.16
C LEU A 85 -5.07 -4.88 -13.02
N PRO A 86 -5.88 -5.59 -13.84
CA PRO A 86 -7.31 -5.32 -13.93
C PRO A 86 -8.11 -5.74 -12.69
N TRP A 87 -7.61 -6.72 -11.93
CA TRP A 87 -8.26 -7.13 -10.69
C TRP A 87 -7.75 -6.30 -9.51
N THR A 88 -8.68 -5.81 -8.69
CA THR A 88 -8.35 -5.02 -7.49
C THR A 88 -9.22 -5.43 -6.31
N LEU A 89 -8.62 -5.36 -5.11
CA LEU A 89 -9.27 -5.54 -3.82
C LEU A 89 -8.98 -4.31 -2.95
N LEU A 90 -10.02 -3.84 -2.27
CA LEU A 90 -9.92 -2.81 -1.24
C LEU A 90 -10.59 -3.33 0.03
N GLY A 91 -9.82 -3.48 1.10
CA GLY A 91 -10.29 -3.83 2.43
C GLY A 91 -10.07 -2.68 3.39
N VAL A 92 -11.12 -2.30 4.13
CA VAL A 92 -11.06 -1.26 5.16
C VAL A 92 -11.62 -1.83 6.46
N ALA A 93 -10.89 -1.68 7.54
CA ALA A 93 -11.32 -2.14 8.86
C ALA A 93 -10.92 -1.16 9.96
N TRP A 94 -11.77 -1.05 10.99
CA TRP A 94 -11.44 -0.40 12.25
C TRP A 94 -11.30 -1.46 13.33
N LEU A 95 -10.08 -1.67 13.78
CA LEU A 95 -9.74 -2.69 14.78
C LEU A 95 -9.37 -2.03 16.12
N PRO A 96 -9.57 -2.74 17.25
CA PRO A 96 -8.95 -2.31 18.50
C PRO A 96 -7.45 -2.10 18.30
N SER A 97 -6.89 -1.01 18.85
CA SER A 97 -5.51 -0.61 18.56
C SER A 97 -4.48 -1.64 19.00
N ASP A 98 -4.77 -2.41 20.02
CA ASP A 98 -3.95 -3.54 20.49
C ASP A 98 -3.93 -4.72 19.49
N GLN A 99 -4.98 -4.87 18.67
CA GLN A 99 -5.11 -5.92 17.66
C GLN A 99 -4.64 -5.45 16.27
N ALA A 100 -4.65 -4.15 16.00
CA ALA A 100 -4.32 -3.59 14.70
C ALA A 100 -2.90 -3.93 14.24
N LEU A 101 -1.93 -3.99 15.15
CA LEU A 101 -0.56 -4.38 14.85
C LEU A 101 -0.47 -5.85 14.41
N SER A 102 -1.11 -6.75 15.14
CA SER A 102 -1.14 -8.19 14.82
C SER A 102 -1.83 -8.44 13.48
N ALA A 103 -2.95 -7.75 13.22
CA ALA A 103 -3.67 -7.82 11.96
C ALA A 103 -2.80 -7.31 10.80
N ARG A 104 -2.09 -6.18 10.99
CA ARG A 104 -1.17 -5.65 9.99
C ARG A 104 -0.05 -6.65 9.66
N GLU A 105 0.58 -7.27 10.65
CA GLU A 105 1.63 -8.27 10.41
C GLU A 105 1.10 -9.52 9.69
N ALA A 106 -0.10 -9.96 10.01
CA ALA A 106 -0.75 -11.06 9.28
C ALA A 106 -1.03 -10.67 7.81
N LEU A 107 -1.57 -9.48 7.57
CA LEU A 107 -1.82 -8.97 6.21
C LEU A 107 -0.52 -8.76 5.42
N LYS A 108 0.56 -8.33 6.08
CA LYS A 108 1.89 -8.16 5.47
C LYS A 108 2.40 -9.49 4.87
N ALA A 109 2.18 -10.61 5.57
CA ALA A 109 2.53 -11.92 5.03
C ALA A 109 1.74 -12.25 3.75
N LEU A 110 0.47 -11.84 3.69
CA LEU A 110 -0.39 -12.06 2.53
C LEU A 110 -0.10 -11.11 1.35
N MET A 111 0.49 -9.93 1.60
CA MET A 111 0.82 -8.98 0.53
C MET A 111 1.71 -9.60 -0.56
N ARG A 112 2.57 -10.55 -0.20
CA ARG A 112 3.48 -11.22 -1.15
C ARG A 112 2.78 -12.14 -2.14
N LEU A 113 1.51 -12.45 -1.93
CA LEU A 113 0.70 -13.26 -2.84
C LEU A 113 0.19 -12.47 -4.06
N PHE A 114 0.34 -11.15 -4.04
CA PHE A 114 -0.16 -10.26 -5.08
C PHE A 114 0.97 -9.60 -5.86
N PRO A 115 0.77 -9.30 -7.16
CA PRO A 115 1.66 -8.43 -7.92
C PRO A 115 1.84 -7.05 -7.29
N PHE A 116 0.78 -6.52 -6.66
CA PHE A 116 0.81 -5.33 -5.83
C PHE A 116 -0.08 -5.52 -4.60
N ALA A 117 0.42 -5.13 -3.45
CA ALA A 117 -0.41 -4.95 -2.26
C ALA A 117 0.16 -3.87 -1.34
N SER A 118 -0.70 -3.25 -0.57
CA SER A 118 -0.34 -2.31 0.49
C SER A 118 -1.22 -2.50 1.71
N CYS A 119 -0.67 -2.28 2.89
CA CYS A 119 -1.40 -2.27 4.16
C CYS A 119 -0.97 -1.04 4.97
N VAL A 120 -1.86 -0.08 5.09
CA VAL A 120 -1.57 1.22 5.68
C VAL A 120 -2.50 1.47 6.86
N PRO A 121 -1.96 1.75 8.07
CA PRO A 121 -2.78 2.24 9.15
C PRO A 121 -3.24 3.67 8.87
N PHE A 122 -4.43 4.03 9.31
CA PHE A 122 -4.97 5.37 9.17
C PHE A 122 -5.85 5.73 10.36
N GLY A 123 -5.96 7.03 10.63
CA GLY A 123 -6.84 7.60 11.63
C GLY A 123 -6.58 7.11 13.07
N ASP A 124 -6.59 8.04 14.00
CA ASP A 124 -6.69 7.76 15.44
C ASP A 124 -8.11 8.10 15.87
N ASN A 125 -8.77 7.13 16.48
CA ASN A 125 -10.17 7.24 16.83
C ASN A 125 -10.41 8.03 18.11
N LYS A 126 -9.92 9.25 18.19
CA LYS A 126 -10.30 10.18 19.28
C LYS A 126 -11.64 10.87 19.02
N GLU A 127 -12.17 10.81 17.79
CA GLU A 127 -13.36 11.54 17.39
C GLU A 127 -14.62 10.69 17.16
N ILE A 128 -14.53 9.38 17.10
CA ILE A 128 -15.70 8.51 16.87
C ILE A 128 -16.13 7.91 18.20
N SER A 129 -16.74 8.65 19.05
CA SER A 129 -17.75 8.24 19.99
C SER A 129 -17.65 8.83 21.39
N ALA A 130 -18.54 9.71 21.65
CA ALA A 130 -18.99 9.99 23.01
C ALA A 130 -19.89 8.85 23.60
N GLU A 131 -20.21 7.82 22.81
CA GLU A 131 -21.20 6.80 23.17
C GLU A 131 -20.66 5.37 23.33
N VAL A 132 -19.45 5.04 22.88
CA VAL A 132 -18.85 3.70 23.09
C VAL A 132 -17.58 3.86 23.89
N LYS A 133 -17.65 3.45 25.16
CA LYS A 133 -16.55 3.54 26.11
C LYS A 133 -15.24 2.94 25.59
N ASP A 134 -14.23 3.80 25.51
CA ASP A 134 -12.80 3.58 25.85
C ASP A 134 -11.97 2.51 25.13
N ILE A 135 -12.32 2.01 23.96
CA ILE A 135 -11.38 1.20 23.18
C ILE A 135 -10.86 2.05 22.03
N ALA A 136 -9.60 2.48 22.13
CA ALA A 136 -8.91 3.11 21.01
C ALA A 136 -8.91 2.16 19.81
N ARG A 137 -9.28 2.68 18.63
CA ARG A 137 -9.32 1.91 17.39
C ARG A 137 -8.37 2.51 16.37
N THR A 138 -7.74 1.67 15.59
CA THR A 138 -6.90 2.04 14.46
C THR A 138 -7.52 1.51 13.18
N GLY A 139 -7.63 2.36 12.18
CA GLY A 139 -8.05 1.97 10.85
C GLY A 139 -6.92 1.23 10.13
N LEU A 140 -7.25 0.18 9.39
CA LEU A 140 -6.36 -0.47 8.45
C LEU A 140 -6.97 -0.41 7.05
N LEU A 141 -6.18 0.04 6.10
CA LEU A 141 -6.50 0.04 4.68
C LEU A 141 -5.60 -0.99 3.99
N PHE A 142 -6.20 -2.08 3.55
CA PHE A 142 -5.53 -3.09 2.72
C PHE A 142 -5.96 -2.92 1.27
N ARG A 143 -5.00 -2.83 0.38
CA ARG A 143 -5.23 -2.78 -1.06
C ARG A 143 -4.39 -3.84 -1.74
N ALA A 144 -4.97 -4.57 -2.69
CA ALA A 144 -4.25 -5.50 -3.53
C ALA A 144 -4.68 -5.35 -4.99
N ALA A 145 -3.79 -5.73 -5.91
CA ALA A 145 -4.09 -5.78 -7.33
C ALA A 145 -3.31 -6.92 -8.00
N GLY A 146 -3.89 -7.48 -9.04
CA GLY A 146 -3.33 -8.58 -9.79
C GLY A 146 -3.91 -8.71 -11.19
N HIS A 147 -3.36 -9.64 -11.96
CA HIS A 147 -3.89 -10.00 -13.27
C HIS A 147 -5.21 -10.75 -13.15
N GLU A 148 -5.34 -11.56 -12.09
CA GLU A 148 -6.50 -12.38 -11.77
C GLU A 148 -6.82 -12.28 -10.28
N ALA A 149 -8.04 -12.68 -9.92
CA ALA A 149 -8.44 -12.82 -8.52
C ALA A 149 -7.61 -13.92 -7.85
N PRO A 150 -7.23 -13.77 -6.58
CA PRO A 150 -6.61 -14.84 -5.82
C PRO A 150 -7.63 -15.95 -5.53
N THR A 151 -7.15 -17.04 -4.95
CA THR A 151 -8.03 -18.13 -4.50
C THR A 151 -8.99 -17.66 -3.42
N GLU A 152 -10.14 -18.31 -3.32
CA GLU A 152 -11.15 -18.02 -2.29
C GLU A 152 -10.58 -18.16 -0.86
N GLU A 153 -9.62 -19.07 -0.66
CA GLU A 153 -8.93 -19.24 0.61
C GLU A 153 -8.15 -17.99 1.03
N VAL A 154 -7.43 -17.36 0.09
CA VAL A 154 -6.70 -16.12 0.34
C VAL A 154 -7.65 -14.96 0.66
N LEU A 155 -8.77 -14.86 -0.05
CA LEU A 155 -9.80 -13.86 0.24
C LEU A 155 -10.37 -14.04 1.65
N LYS A 156 -10.73 -15.26 2.03
CA LYS A 156 -11.22 -15.58 3.37
C LYS A 156 -10.20 -15.28 4.47
N LEU A 157 -8.92 -15.52 4.23
CA LEU A 157 -7.87 -15.15 5.17
C LEU A 157 -7.82 -13.63 5.39
N ILE A 158 -7.87 -12.85 4.31
CA ILE A 158 -7.90 -11.38 4.40
C ILE A 158 -9.14 -10.91 5.15
N GLU A 159 -10.31 -11.44 4.81
CA GLU A 159 -11.58 -11.14 5.47
C GLU A 159 -11.51 -11.45 6.98
N THR A 160 -10.98 -12.60 7.33
CA THR A 160 -10.82 -13.03 8.74
C THR A 160 -9.90 -12.09 9.51
N VAL A 161 -8.75 -11.75 8.93
CA VAL A 161 -7.77 -10.86 9.58
C VAL A 161 -8.34 -9.44 9.76
N LEU A 162 -9.12 -8.95 8.80
CA LEU A 162 -9.79 -7.65 8.90
C LEU A 162 -11.04 -7.68 9.82
N GLY A 163 -11.35 -8.81 10.43
CA GLY A 163 -12.52 -8.96 11.31
C GLY A 163 -13.85 -8.92 10.57
N LEU A 164 -13.83 -9.25 9.28
CA LEU A 164 -15.03 -9.32 8.45
C LEU A 164 -15.72 -10.68 8.67
N ASN A 165 -16.50 -10.80 9.71
CA ASN A 165 -17.42 -11.92 9.81
C ASN A 165 -18.57 -11.71 8.84
N VAL A 166 -18.59 -12.48 7.77
CA VAL A 166 -19.71 -12.57 6.84
C VAL A 166 -20.85 -13.34 7.53
N SER A 167 -21.36 -12.82 8.62
CA SER A 167 -22.64 -13.23 9.19
C SER A 167 -23.65 -12.14 8.89
N THR A 168 -24.56 -12.47 8.03
CA THR A 168 -25.77 -11.74 7.70
C THR A 168 -26.37 -11.02 8.90
N GLY A 169 -26.36 -9.67 8.90
CA GLY A 169 -27.33 -8.90 9.67
C GLY A 169 -26.85 -7.97 10.77
N ALA A 170 -25.56 -7.74 10.99
CA ALA A 170 -25.10 -6.72 11.93
C ALA A 170 -24.38 -5.58 11.19
N SER A 171 -24.56 -4.34 11.65
CA SER A 171 -23.86 -3.18 11.13
C SER A 171 -22.35 -3.37 11.31
N GLN A 172 -21.65 -3.64 10.23
CA GLN A 172 -20.22 -3.91 10.26
C GLN A 172 -19.45 -2.64 9.98
N SER A 173 -18.46 -2.35 10.82
CA SER A 173 -17.51 -1.24 10.62
C SER A 173 -16.41 -1.56 9.61
N SER A 174 -16.54 -2.66 8.88
CA SER A 174 -15.56 -3.15 7.91
C SER A 174 -16.24 -3.57 6.61
N GLN A 175 -15.65 -3.22 5.48
CA GLN A 175 -16.14 -3.58 4.15
C GLN A 175 -14.99 -4.03 3.25
N VAL A 176 -15.22 -5.06 2.44
CA VAL A 176 -14.38 -5.43 1.31
C VAL A 176 -15.12 -5.09 0.02
N LEU A 177 -14.50 -4.27 -0.83
CA LEU A 177 -14.97 -3.94 -2.16
C LEU A 177 -14.17 -4.75 -3.17
N ARG A 178 -14.87 -5.56 -3.97
CA ARG A 178 -14.30 -6.41 -5.02
C ARG A 178 -14.43 -5.78 -6.40
#